data_f6a38e370238993a5a32d4902f92dede
#
_entry.id   f6a38e370238993a5a32d4902f92dede
#
_cell.length_a   1.000
_cell.length_b   1.000
_cell.length_c   1.000
_cell.angle_alpha   90.00
_cell.angle_beta   90.00
_cell.angle_gamma   90.00
#
_symmetry.space_group_name_H-M   'P 1'
#
loop_
_entity.id
_entity.type
_entity.pdbx_description
1 polymer ?
#
loop_
_entity_poly.entity_id
_entity_poly.type
_entity_poly.pdbx_seq_one_letter_code
_entity_poly.pdbx_strand_id
1 'polypeptide(L)'
;KYLSIVNENNFGNSITFKYQNRNYSYALLNSLLDIDILKKNILQNQYSSILEIGAGSGRLCNALMQIDSNLNHTICDIPPTLFVAQKNLSTIFKNKKIFKYRNFKNFKDVEDEFISSDIRFLLPEQLKYLPNKLFKLSVAIDCLHELNFSQVDDYFNEFNRLSNFFYFKCQNEQWADFGEKKKFNIDNYPVKNNWSKLVHEKCYIPHGYFHALYKIT
;
A
#
# COMPACT_ATOMS: atom_id res chain seq x y z
N LYS A 1 1.98 -19.53 8.38
CA LYS A 1 2.14 -19.90 6.97
C LYS A 1 3.20 -19.04 6.26
N TYR A 2 3.14 -17.70 6.37
CA TYR A 2 4.05 -16.80 5.62
C TYR A 2 5.43 -16.64 6.26
N LEU A 3 5.58 -16.89 7.55
CA LEU A 3 6.85 -16.77 8.28
C LEU A 3 7.97 -17.66 7.71
N SER A 4 7.62 -18.81 7.13
CA SER A 4 8.62 -19.68 6.48
C SER A 4 9.05 -19.22 5.08
N ILE A 5 8.37 -18.23 4.49
CA ILE A 5 8.61 -17.76 3.11
C ILE A 5 9.33 -16.41 3.15
N VAL A 6 8.85 -15.47 3.98
CA VAL A 6 9.32 -14.09 4.00
C VAL A 6 10.54 -13.93 4.90
N ASN A 7 11.54 -13.21 4.41
CA ASN A 7 12.73 -12.82 5.17
C ASN A 7 12.75 -11.30 5.36
N GLU A 8 13.15 -10.87 6.57
CA GLU A 8 13.49 -9.47 6.78
C GLU A 8 14.74 -9.11 5.97
N ASN A 9 14.74 -7.92 5.40
CA ASN A 9 15.94 -7.38 4.78
C ASN A 9 16.69 -6.48 5.78
N ASN A 10 17.99 -6.29 5.55
CA ASN A 10 18.82 -5.47 6.42
C ASN A 10 18.77 -3.96 6.07
N PHE A 11 17.87 -3.55 5.20
CA PHE A 11 17.75 -2.15 4.81
C PHE A 11 17.17 -1.32 5.95
N GLY A 12 17.88 -0.24 6.32
CA GLY A 12 17.45 0.66 7.39
C GLY A 12 17.70 0.14 8.81
N ASN A 13 18.44 -0.95 9.00
CA ASN A 13 18.79 -1.52 10.32
C ASN A 13 17.59 -1.66 11.27
N SER A 14 16.48 -2.20 10.79
CA SER A 14 15.30 -2.42 11.60
C SER A 14 15.65 -3.25 12.84
N ILE A 15 15.07 -2.89 13.99
CA ILE A 15 15.16 -3.72 15.20
C ILE A 15 14.46 -5.05 14.92
N THR A 16 15.21 -6.14 14.98
CA THR A 16 14.72 -7.48 14.70
C THR A 16 14.85 -8.38 15.93
N PHE A 17 13.99 -9.39 16.00
CA PHE A 17 14.14 -10.53 16.89
C PHE A 17 14.23 -11.82 16.07
N LYS A 18 14.81 -12.83 16.67
CA LYS A 18 15.03 -14.12 16.02
C LYS A 18 13.94 -15.13 16.39
N TYR A 19 13.34 -15.75 15.38
CA TYR A 19 12.40 -16.86 15.56
C TYR A 19 12.66 -17.92 14.48
N GLN A 20 12.79 -19.19 14.88
CA GLN A 20 13.10 -20.33 13.99
C GLN A 20 14.29 -20.03 13.04
N ASN A 21 15.37 -19.50 13.60
CA ASN A 21 16.60 -19.11 12.86
C ASN A 21 16.44 -18.00 11.79
N ARG A 22 15.32 -17.26 11.78
CA ARG A 22 15.06 -16.11 10.89
C ARG A 22 14.89 -14.84 11.69
N ASN A 23 15.24 -13.71 11.10
CA ASN A 23 15.04 -12.40 11.69
C ASN A 23 13.71 -11.81 11.23
N TYR A 24 12.98 -11.19 12.15
CA TYR A 24 11.72 -10.48 11.90
C TYR A 24 11.73 -9.14 12.59
N SER A 25 11.31 -8.10 11.88
CA SER A 25 10.95 -6.83 12.52
C SER A 25 9.46 -6.83 12.90
N TYR A 26 9.10 -5.99 13.85
CA TYR A 26 7.69 -5.73 14.18
C TYR A 26 6.88 -5.29 12.96
N ALA A 27 7.47 -4.42 12.15
CA ALA A 27 6.79 -3.89 10.98
C ALA A 27 6.59 -4.94 9.86
N LEU A 28 7.54 -5.89 9.68
CA LEU A 28 7.33 -7.03 8.78
C LEU A 28 6.16 -7.90 9.26
N LEU A 29 6.10 -8.20 10.56
CA LEU A 29 5.00 -8.99 11.11
C LEU A 29 3.64 -8.32 10.92
N ASN A 30 3.56 -6.99 11.09
CA ASN A 30 2.34 -6.24 10.80
C ASN A 30 1.94 -6.37 9.31
N SER A 31 2.89 -6.26 8.39
CA SER A 31 2.61 -6.47 6.97
C SER A 31 2.08 -7.89 6.68
N LEU A 32 2.57 -8.91 7.39
CA LEU A 32 2.06 -10.28 7.23
C LEU A 32 0.62 -10.44 7.74
N LEU A 33 0.23 -9.70 8.79
CA LEU A 33 -1.17 -9.66 9.26
C LEU A 33 -2.08 -9.01 8.20
N ASP A 34 -1.65 -7.90 7.61
CA ASP A 34 -2.39 -7.23 6.53
C ASP A 34 -2.54 -8.16 5.31
N ILE A 35 -1.48 -8.85 4.92
CA ILE A 35 -1.50 -9.84 3.84
C ILE A 35 -2.47 -10.99 4.16
N ASP A 36 -2.52 -11.47 5.39
CA ASP A 36 -3.44 -12.53 5.80
C ASP A 36 -4.90 -12.10 5.66
N ILE A 37 -5.22 -10.85 6.04
CA ILE A 37 -6.56 -10.27 5.87
C ILE A 37 -6.92 -10.17 4.38
N LEU A 38 -6.02 -9.64 3.56
CA LEU A 38 -6.24 -9.54 2.12
C LEU A 38 -6.49 -10.91 1.48
N LYS A 39 -5.66 -11.90 1.80
CA LYS A 39 -5.78 -13.26 1.24
C LYS A 39 -7.00 -14.04 1.72
N LYS A 40 -7.56 -13.71 2.88
CA LYS A 40 -8.80 -14.32 3.38
C LYS A 40 -10.04 -13.74 2.71
N ASN A 41 -10.01 -12.48 2.31
CA ASN A 41 -11.19 -11.75 1.85
C ASN A 41 -11.21 -11.47 0.33
N ILE A 42 -10.07 -11.55 -0.33
CA ILE A 42 -9.94 -11.33 -1.78
C ILE A 42 -9.30 -12.55 -2.42
N LEU A 43 -9.88 -13.05 -3.50
CA LEU A 43 -9.30 -14.15 -4.30
C LEU A 43 -7.97 -13.71 -4.91
N GLN A 44 -7.02 -14.63 -5.02
CA GLN A 44 -5.65 -14.34 -5.44
C GLN A 44 -5.56 -13.59 -6.79
N ASN A 45 -6.39 -13.92 -7.74
CA ASN A 45 -6.47 -13.24 -9.04
C ASN A 45 -7.04 -11.81 -8.97
N GLN A 46 -7.62 -11.40 -7.84
CA GLN A 46 -8.23 -10.09 -7.64
C GLN A 46 -7.30 -9.05 -7.03
N TYR A 47 -6.04 -9.41 -6.70
CA TYR A 47 -5.04 -8.45 -6.22
C TYR A 47 -3.71 -8.54 -6.98
N SER A 48 -3.73 -9.07 -8.20
CA SER A 48 -2.51 -9.24 -9.02
C SER A 48 -1.83 -7.92 -9.42
N SER A 49 -2.54 -6.79 -9.37
CA SER A 49 -2.01 -5.46 -9.64
C SER A 49 -2.38 -4.54 -8.48
N ILE A 50 -1.37 -4.06 -7.75
CA ILE A 50 -1.53 -3.31 -6.49
C ILE A 50 -1.01 -1.88 -6.67
N LEU A 51 -1.75 -0.91 -6.13
CA LEU A 51 -1.30 0.46 -5.87
C LEU A 51 -1.17 0.66 -4.35
N GLU A 52 0.01 0.92 -3.85
CA GLU A 52 0.28 1.22 -2.45
C GLU A 52 0.60 2.71 -2.29
N ILE A 53 -0.19 3.41 -1.46
CA ILE A 53 0.02 4.81 -1.09
C ILE A 53 0.71 4.85 0.27
N GLY A 54 1.78 5.65 0.37
CA GLY A 54 2.52 5.79 1.63
C GLY A 54 3.29 4.53 2.01
N ALA A 55 3.99 3.92 1.07
CA ALA A 55 4.67 2.63 1.24
C ALA A 55 5.89 2.67 2.18
N GLY A 56 6.35 3.86 2.58
CA GLY A 56 7.56 3.99 3.39
C GLY A 56 8.78 3.40 2.69
N SER A 57 9.44 2.41 3.29
CA SER A 57 10.58 1.71 2.68
C SER A 57 10.19 0.60 1.68
N GLY A 58 8.89 0.41 1.38
CA GLY A 58 8.38 -0.63 0.49
C GLY A 58 8.25 -2.00 1.16
N ARG A 59 7.96 -2.04 2.46
CA ARG A 59 7.95 -3.28 3.24
C ARG A 59 6.82 -4.23 2.86
N LEU A 60 5.60 -3.71 2.64
CA LEU A 60 4.49 -4.53 2.19
C LEU A 60 4.77 -5.11 0.80
N CYS A 61 5.26 -4.29 -0.12
CA CYS A 61 5.70 -4.73 -1.45
C CYS A 61 6.73 -5.85 -1.34
N ASN A 62 7.77 -5.67 -0.52
CA ASN A 62 8.79 -6.70 -0.29
C ASN A 62 8.19 -8.02 0.20
N ALA A 63 7.31 -7.97 1.20
CA ALA A 63 6.67 -9.19 1.74
C ALA A 63 5.75 -9.86 0.70
N LEU A 64 4.93 -9.10 -0.01
CA LEU A 64 4.03 -9.61 -1.04
C LEU A 64 4.79 -10.26 -2.20
N MET A 65 5.84 -9.62 -2.71
CA MET A 65 6.64 -10.13 -3.82
C MET A 65 7.42 -11.40 -3.46
N GLN A 66 7.77 -11.61 -2.19
CA GLN A 66 8.36 -12.88 -1.72
C GLN A 66 7.31 -14.00 -1.61
N ILE A 67 6.05 -13.66 -1.32
CA ILE A 67 4.94 -14.64 -1.21
C ILE A 67 4.38 -15.01 -2.57
N ASP A 68 4.31 -14.05 -3.49
CA ASP A 68 3.78 -14.22 -4.84
C ASP A 68 4.57 -13.36 -5.83
N SER A 69 5.45 -14.00 -6.58
CA SER A 69 6.34 -13.33 -7.53
C SER A 69 5.64 -12.83 -8.79
N ASN A 70 4.37 -13.18 -9.00
CA ASN A 70 3.60 -12.78 -10.19
C ASN A 70 2.80 -11.48 -9.99
N LEU A 71 2.95 -10.84 -8.84
CA LEU A 71 2.29 -9.57 -8.56
C LEU A 71 2.99 -8.42 -9.28
N ASN A 72 2.17 -7.43 -9.66
CA ASN A 72 2.66 -6.13 -10.09
C ASN A 72 2.35 -5.11 -8.98
N HIS A 73 3.37 -4.47 -8.44
CA HIS A 73 3.23 -3.57 -7.30
C HIS A 73 3.67 -2.15 -7.66
N THR A 74 2.76 -1.21 -7.57
CA THR A 74 3.03 0.21 -7.80
C THR A 74 3.07 0.93 -6.45
N ILE A 75 4.19 1.58 -6.18
CA ILE A 75 4.40 2.41 -4.99
C ILE A 75 4.20 3.87 -5.38
N CYS A 76 3.33 4.55 -4.64
CA CYS A 76 3.12 5.98 -4.74
C CYS A 76 3.40 6.62 -3.37
N ASP A 77 4.41 7.50 -3.33
CA ASP A 77 4.83 8.14 -2.09
C ASP A 77 5.43 9.52 -2.39
N ILE A 78 5.66 10.34 -1.37
CA ILE A 78 6.33 11.64 -1.48
C ILE A 78 7.83 11.46 -1.81
N PRO A 79 8.50 12.45 -2.43
CA PRO A 79 9.84 12.28 -2.98
C PRO A 79 10.88 11.64 -2.07
N PRO A 80 11.07 12.06 -0.80
CA PRO A 80 12.09 11.45 0.06
C PRO A 80 11.85 9.96 0.29
N THR A 81 10.61 9.60 0.61
CA THR A 81 10.21 8.22 0.94
C THR A 81 10.19 7.34 -0.30
N LEU A 82 9.71 7.87 -1.44
CA LEU A 82 9.74 7.19 -2.72
C LEU A 82 11.16 6.79 -3.14
N PHE A 83 12.14 7.69 -2.94
CA PHE A 83 13.55 7.40 -3.22
C PHE A 83 14.07 6.24 -2.36
N VAL A 84 13.74 6.24 -1.06
CA VAL A 84 14.11 5.17 -0.13
C VAL A 84 13.53 3.83 -0.57
N ALA A 85 12.23 3.78 -0.87
CA ALA A 85 11.56 2.57 -1.37
C ALA A 85 12.19 2.07 -2.67
N GLN A 86 12.41 2.97 -3.64
CA GLN A 86 13.01 2.61 -4.92
C GLN A 86 14.40 2.02 -4.76
N LYS A 87 15.26 2.64 -3.94
CA LYS A 87 16.61 2.14 -3.67
C LYS A 87 16.59 0.77 -3.00
N ASN A 88 15.74 0.63 -1.97
CA ASN A 88 15.59 -0.62 -1.21
C ASN A 88 15.13 -1.76 -2.13
N LEU A 89 14.00 -1.61 -2.80
CA LEU A 89 13.40 -2.68 -3.61
C LEU A 89 14.24 -3.00 -4.84
N SER A 90 14.90 -2.02 -5.47
CA SER A 90 15.83 -2.27 -6.57
C SER A 90 17.07 -3.07 -6.12
N THR A 91 17.47 -2.96 -4.86
CA THR A 91 18.59 -3.73 -4.32
C THR A 91 18.18 -5.18 -4.01
N ILE A 92 16.94 -5.37 -3.52
CA ILE A 92 16.41 -6.70 -3.17
C ILE A 92 16.04 -7.49 -4.43
N PHE A 93 15.31 -6.87 -5.35
CA PHE A 93 14.70 -7.53 -6.52
C PHE A 93 15.48 -7.27 -7.81
N LYS A 94 16.77 -7.65 -7.84
CA LYS A 94 17.66 -7.42 -8.99
C LYS A 94 17.19 -8.05 -10.30
N ASN A 95 16.39 -9.12 -10.22
CA ASN A 95 15.90 -9.88 -11.38
C ASN A 95 14.49 -9.46 -11.81
N LYS A 96 13.91 -8.43 -11.16
CA LYS A 96 12.60 -7.91 -11.49
C LYS A 96 12.71 -6.69 -12.40
N LYS A 97 11.73 -6.54 -13.29
CA LYS A 97 11.59 -5.32 -14.09
C LYS A 97 11.05 -4.20 -13.21
N ILE A 98 11.78 -3.08 -13.18
CA ILE A 98 11.46 -1.96 -12.31
C ILE A 98 11.25 -0.69 -13.15
N PHE A 99 10.03 -0.17 -13.12
CA PHE A 99 9.72 1.18 -13.60
C PHE A 99 10.17 2.17 -12.51
N LYS A 100 11.36 2.74 -12.68
CA LYS A 100 11.89 3.78 -11.78
C LYS A 100 11.11 5.07 -11.97
N TYR A 101 10.99 5.83 -10.88
CA TYR A 101 10.39 7.16 -10.95
C TYR A 101 11.03 8.00 -12.06
N ARG A 102 10.16 8.55 -12.89
CA ARG A 102 10.44 9.63 -13.84
C ARG A 102 9.17 10.45 -14.08
N ASN A 103 9.35 11.71 -14.41
CA ASN A 103 8.23 12.57 -14.70
C ASN A 103 7.58 12.20 -16.04
N PHE A 104 6.25 12.12 -16.07
CA PHE A 104 5.44 12.04 -17.28
C PHE A 104 4.09 12.76 -17.04
N LYS A 105 3.49 13.26 -18.11
CA LYS A 105 2.17 13.91 -18.10
C LYS A 105 1.16 13.23 -19.02
N ASN A 106 1.60 12.23 -19.76
CA ASN A 106 0.75 11.40 -20.60
C ASN A 106 1.14 9.94 -20.36
N PHE A 107 0.20 9.12 -19.92
CA PHE A 107 0.46 7.72 -19.61
C PHE A 107 0.95 6.92 -20.82
N LYS A 108 0.46 7.25 -22.02
CA LYS A 108 0.88 6.57 -23.27
C LYS A 108 2.39 6.63 -23.52
N ASP A 109 3.07 7.68 -23.04
CA ASP A 109 4.51 7.82 -23.23
C ASP A 109 5.34 6.81 -22.42
N VAL A 110 4.70 6.15 -21.44
CA VAL A 110 5.34 5.21 -20.51
C VAL A 110 4.60 3.88 -20.40
N GLU A 111 3.49 3.70 -21.11
CA GLU A 111 2.53 2.61 -20.90
C GLU A 111 3.17 1.24 -21.03
N ASP A 112 3.91 0.97 -22.12
CA ASP A 112 4.51 -0.34 -22.36
C ASP A 112 5.49 -0.74 -21.27
N GLU A 113 6.38 0.17 -20.87
CA GLU A 113 7.33 -0.08 -19.81
C GLU A 113 6.63 -0.19 -18.45
N PHE A 114 5.66 0.69 -18.19
CA PHE A 114 4.90 0.66 -16.94
C PHE A 114 4.16 -0.68 -16.78
N ILE A 115 3.42 -1.12 -17.79
CA ILE A 115 2.63 -2.35 -17.75
C ILE A 115 3.51 -3.59 -17.65
N SER A 116 4.64 -3.62 -18.36
CA SER A 116 5.58 -4.76 -18.35
C SER A 116 6.45 -4.83 -17.11
N SER A 117 6.42 -3.83 -16.22
CA SER A 117 7.24 -3.80 -15.00
C SER A 117 6.56 -4.51 -13.84
N ASP A 118 7.35 -5.21 -13.02
CA ASP A 118 6.89 -5.88 -11.80
C ASP A 118 6.69 -4.89 -10.64
N ILE A 119 7.62 -3.95 -10.48
CA ILE A 119 7.58 -2.91 -9.43
C ILE A 119 7.65 -1.53 -10.09
N ARG A 120 6.82 -0.60 -9.63
CA ARG A 120 6.69 0.73 -10.24
C ARG A 120 6.70 1.81 -9.19
N PHE A 121 7.24 2.99 -9.50
CA PHE A 121 7.37 4.11 -8.58
C PHE A 121 6.77 5.39 -9.17
N LEU A 122 5.84 6.01 -8.44
CA LEU A 122 5.12 7.21 -8.83
C LEU A 122 5.10 8.24 -7.70
N LEU A 123 5.01 9.51 -8.07
CA LEU A 123 4.59 10.57 -7.16
C LEU A 123 3.06 10.71 -7.16
N PRO A 124 2.45 11.22 -6.07
CA PRO A 124 1.00 11.41 -5.96
C PRO A 124 0.38 12.19 -7.10
N GLU A 125 1.03 13.23 -7.59
CA GLU A 125 0.58 14.06 -8.70
C GLU A 125 0.46 13.33 -10.04
N GLN A 126 1.09 12.15 -10.18
CA GLN A 126 1.04 11.35 -11.39
C GLN A 126 -0.20 10.43 -11.45
N LEU A 127 -0.86 10.19 -10.33
CA LEU A 127 -2.05 9.33 -10.27
C LEU A 127 -3.12 9.78 -11.27
N LYS A 128 -3.37 11.09 -11.38
CA LYS A 128 -4.36 11.68 -12.30
C LYS A 128 -4.13 11.36 -13.80
N TYR A 129 -2.92 10.96 -14.19
CA TYR A 129 -2.59 10.61 -15.58
C TYR A 129 -2.81 9.13 -15.88
N LEU A 130 -3.05 8.29 -14.84
CA LEU A 130 -3.27 6.86 -15.01
C LEU A 130 -4.69 6.56 -15.51
N PRO A 131 -4.87 5.53 -16.34
CA PRO A 131 -6.20 5.12 -16.79
C PRO A 131 -7.06 4.56 -15.66
N ASN A 132 -8.38 4.62 -15.84
CA ASN A 132 -9.33 4.08 -14.88
C ASN A 132 -9.16 2.55 -14.73
N LYS A 133 -9.39 2.05 -13.50
CA LYS A 133 -9.37 0.61 -13.19
C LYS A 133 -8.06 -0.10 -13.56
N LEU A 134 -6.94 0.64 -13.53
CA LEU A 134 -5.61 0.10 -13.80
C LEU A 134 -5.18 -0.93 -12.75
N PHE A 135 -5.62 -0.77 -11.51
CA PHE A 135 -5.25 -1.65 -10.40
C PHE A 135 -6.42 -2.54 -9.96
N LYS A 136 -6.11 -3.73 -9.50
CA LYS A 136 -7.07 -4.60 -8.83
C LYS A 136 -7.32 -4.16 -7.40
N LEU A 137 -6.27 -3.75 -6.71
CA LEU A 137 -6.29 -3.37 -5.29
C LEU A 137 -5.50 -2.09 -5.06
N SER A 138 -6.08 -1.12 -4.36
CA SER A 138 -5.34 -0.05 -3.70
C SER A 138 -5.14 -0.37 -2.22
N VAL A 139 -4.01 0.03 -1.66
CA VAL A 139 -3.65 -0.17 -0.27
C VAL A 139 -3.10 1.14 0.31
N ALA A 140 -3.54 1.49 1.52
CA ALA A 140 -3.00 2.62 2.29
C ALA A 140 -2.88 2.21 3.77
N ILE A 141 -1.65 1.95 4.23
CA ILE A 141 -1.40 1.45 5.58
C ILE A 141 -0.60 2.50 6.35
N ASP A 142 -1.17 2.96 7.47
CA ASP A 142 -0.51 3.85 8.43
C ASP A 142 -0.04 5.18 7.82
N CYS A 143 -0.82 5.75 6.89
CA CYS A 143 -0.46 7.00 6.19
C CYS A 143 -1.62 8.00 6.05
N LEU A 144 -2.88 7.56 5.85
CA LEU A 144 -3.99 8.47 5.57
C LEU A 144 -4.30 9.41 6.74
N HIS A 145 -4.03 9.00 7.96
CA HIS A 145 -4.26 9.81 9.15
C HIS A 145 -3.22 10.94 9.32
N GLU A 146 -2.14 10.93 8.54
CA GLU A 146 -1.15 12.02 8.48
C GLU A 146 -1.55 13.14 7.52
N LEU A 147 -2.68 12.98 6.82
CA LEU A 147 -3.19 13.90 5.81
C LEU A 147 -4.36 14.73 6.34
N ASN A 148 -4.60 15.90 5.76
CA ASN A 148 -5.84 16.66 6.02
C ASN A 148 -7.06 16.03 5.31
N PHE A 149 -8.28 16.44 5.70
CA PHE A 149 -9.51 15.85 5.16
C PHE A 149 -9.65 16.02 3.64
N SER A 150 -9.24 17.16 3.09
CA SER A 150 -9.30 17.39 1.63
C SER A 150 -8.38 16.42 0.87
N GLN A 151 -7.16 16.23 1.35
CA GLN A 151 -6.21 15.28 0.75
C GLN A 151 -6.73 13.83 0.83
N VAL A 152 -7.32 13.46 1.96
CA VAL A 152 -7.93 12.13 2.11
C VAL A 152 -9.08 11.95 1.13
N ASP A 153 -9.97 12.95 0.96
CA ASP A 153 -11.05 12.87 -0.03
C ASP A 153 -10.53 12.75 -1.47
N ASP A 154 -9.48 13.49 -1.82
CA ASP A 154 -8.81 13.38 -3.12
C ASP A 154 -8.28 11.96 -3.37
N TYR A 155 -7.63 11.35 -2.38
CA TYR A 155 -7.17 9.96 -2.50
C TYR A 155 -8.34 8.96 -2.62
N PHE A 156 -9.43 9.15 -1.88
CA PHE A 156 -10.61 8.28 -1.99
C PHE A 156 -11.27 8.39 -3.38
N ASN A 157 -11.25 9.57 -4.00
CA ASN A 157 -11.68 9.76 -5.39
C ASN A 157 -10.75 9.00 -6.34
N GLU A 158 -9.42 9.07 -6.15
CA GLU A 158 -8.46 8.32 -6.96
C GLU A 158 -8.61 6.79 -6.76
N PHE A 159 -8.80 6.30 -5.54
CA PHE A 159 -9.04 4.87 -5.31
C PHE A 159 -10.32 4.38 -5.99
N ASN A 160 -11.40 5.19 -5.94
CA ASN A 160 -12.64 4.88 -6.65
C ASN A 160 -12.43 4.78 -8.16
N ARG A 161 -11.61 5.63 -8.73
CA ARG A 161 -11.30 5.67 -10.17
C ARG A 161 -10.35 4.55 -10.58
N LEU A 162 -9.31 4.31 -9.81
CA LEU A 162 -8.16 3.50 -10.21
C LEU A 162 -8.30 2.00 -9.89
N SER A 163 -9.14 1.61 -8.90
CA SER A 163 -9.09 0.26 -8.34
C SER A 163 -10.45 -0.43 -8.25
N ASN A 164 -10.42 -1.77 -8.09
CA ASN A 164 -11.61 -2.58 -7.84
C ASN A 164 -11.81 -2.88 -6.36
N PHE A 165 -10.72 -2.87 -5.57
CA PHE A 165 -10.72 -3.04 -4.13
C PHE A 165 -9.87 -1.97 -3.47
N PHE A 166 -10.22 -1.61 -2.23
CA PHE A 166 -9.41 -0.72 -1.43
C PHE A 166 -9.29 -1.25 0.01
N TYR A 167 -8.07 -1.42 0.46
CA TYR A 167 -7.72 -1.76 1.83
C TYR A 167 -6.98 -0.62 2.48
N PHE A 168 -7.38 -0.24 3.69
CA PHE A 168 -6.59 0.70 4.48
C PHE A 168 -6.58 0.32 5.96
N LYS A 169 -5.51 0.73 6.63
CA LYS A 169 -5.32 0.57 8.07
C LYS A 169 -4.76 1.86 8.64
N CYS A 170 -5.42 2.40 9.66
CA CYS A 170 -5.09 3.67 10.28
C CYS A 170 -5.32 3.63 11.78
N GLN A 171 -4.80 4.62 12.50
CA GLN A 171 -5.15 4.84 13.89
C GLN A 171 -6.65 5.13 14.03
N ASN A 172 -7.28 4.57 15.08
CA ASN A 172 -8.72 4.68 15.28
C ASN A 172 -9.16 6.09 15.72
N GLU A 173 -8.29 6.80 16.42
CA GLU A 173 -8.54 8.16 16.87
C GLU A 173 -7.25 8.97 16.75
N GLN A 174 -7.13 9.77 15.72
CA GLN A 174 -6.02 10.68 15.56
C GLN A 174 -6.51 12.11 15.35
N TRP A 175 -5.78 13.05 15.93
CA TRP A 175 -5.97 14.45 15.63
C TRP A 175 -5.40 14.74 14.25
N ALA A 176 -6.18 15.45 13.42
CA ALA A 176 -5.61 16.07 12.24
C ALA A 176 -4.71 17.23 12.73
N ASP A 177 -3.41 17.03 12.64
CA ASP A 177 -2.39 17.91 13.22
C ASP A 177 -2.24 19.26 12.46
N PHE A 178 -3.03 19.50 11.42
CA PHE A 178 -2.95 20.68 10.56
C PHE A 178 -3.90 21.82 10.96
N GLY A 179 -4.18 21.96 12.25
CA GLY A 179 -5.08 23.01 12.76
C GLY A 179 -6.57 22.72 12.52
N GLU A 180 -6.92 21.59 11.98
CA GLU A 180 -8.29 21.13 11.84
C GLU A 180 -8.80 20.56 13.17
N LYS A 181 -9.95 21.02 13.65
CA LYS A 181 -10.58 20.55 14.89
C LYS A 181 -11.19 19.13 14.76
N LYS A 182 -11.17 18.53 13.58
CA LYS A 182 -11.76 17.21 13.31
C LYS A 182 -10.73 16.11 13.51
N LYS A 183 -11.16 15.03 14.17
CA LYS A 183 -10.42 13.78 14.32
C LYS A 183 -10.81 12.81 13.23
N PHE A 184 -9.84 12.09 12.65
CA PHE A 184 -10.13 10.87 11.93
C PHE A 184 -10.51 9.75 12.90
N ASN A 185 -11.53 9.00 12.56
CA ASN A 185 -11.92 7.75 13.20
C ASN A 185 -12.46 6.80 12.16
N ILE A 186 -12.73 5.57 12.55
CA ILE A 186 -13.17 4.50 11.65
C ILE A 186 -14.42 4.87 10.83
N ASP A 187 -15.30 5.76 11.34
CA ASP A 187 -16.61 6.04 10.74
C ASP A 187 -16.65 7.32 9.89
N ASN A 188 -15.59 8.14 9.89
CA ASN A 188 -15.63 9.44 9.19
C ASN A 188 -14.69 9.54 7.97
N TYR A 189 -14.10 8.45 7.53
CA TYR A 189 -13.42 8.41 6.24
C TYR A 189 -14.44 8.53 5.09
N PRO A 190 -14.11 9.24 3.98
CA PRO A 190 -15.06 9.57 2.91
C PRO A 190 -15.34 8.36 1.99
N VAL A 191 -15.78 7.26 2.56
CA VAL A 191 -16.18 6.04 1.84
C VAL A 191 -17.34 6.37 0.91
N LYS A 192 -17.25 5.96 -0.36
CA LYS A 192 -18.28 6.27 -1.36
C LYS A 192 -19.46 5.31 -1.23
N ASN A 193 -20.68 5.80 -1.54
CA ASN A 193 -21.93 5.04 -1.40
C ASN A 193 -22.01 3.76 -2.26
N ASN A 194 -21.23 3.71 -3.33
CA ASN A 194 -21.13 2.55 -4.23
C ASN A 194 -20.11 1.51 -3.77
N TRP A 195 -19.46 1.69 -2.62
CA TRP A 195 -18.50 0.71 -2.11
C TRP A 195 -19.17 -0.30 -1.19
N SER A 196 -18.89 -1.59 -1.41
CA SER A 196 -19.37 -2.68 -0.56
C SER A 196 -18.33 -3.02 0.49
N LYS A 197 -18.70 -2.94 1.77
CA LYS A 197 -17.83 -3.24 2.90
C LYS A 197 -17.63 -4.76 3.04
N LEU A 198 -16.38 -5.20 3.01
CA LEU A 198 -15.97 -6.60 3.23
C LEU A 198 -15.39 -6.82 4.63
N VAL A 199 -14.56 -5.88 5.10
CA VAL A 199 -13.99 -5.88 6.44
C VAL A 199 -14.07 -4.46 7.00
N HIS A 200 -14.34 -4.31 8.29
CA HIS A 200 -14.35 -3.03 8.99
C HIS A 200 -14.32 -3.27 10.49
N GLU A 201 -13.12 -3.38 11.05
CA GLU A 201 -12.95 -3.78 12.44
C GLU A 201 -11.70 -3.18 13.08
N LYS A 202 -11.66 -3.16 14.40
CA LYS A 202 -10.48 -2.74 15.17
C LYS A 202 -9.40 -3.81 15.08
N CYS A 203 -8.14 -3.36 14.98
CA CYS A 203 -7.00 -4.25 15.01
C CYS A 203 -6.70 -4.71 16.44
N TYR A 204 -6.36 -5.99 16.61
CA TYR A 204 -5.75 -6.47 17.87
C TYR A 204 -4.30 -6.00 17.98
N ILE A 205 -3.57 -5.99 16.85
CA ILE A 205 -2.18 -5.56 16.73
C ILE A 205 -2.03 -4.76 15.43
N PRO A 206 -1.54 -3.50 15.49
CA PRO A 206 -1.29 -2.72 16.72
C PRO A 206 -2.60 -2.30 17.40
N HIS A 207 -2.55 -2.22 18.74
CA HIS A 207 -3.69 -1.69 19.50
C HIS A 207 -3.93 -0.22 19.13
N GLY A 208 -5.20 0.20 19.09
CA GLY A 208 -5.59 1.57 18.72
C GLY A 208 -5.71 1.81 17.22
N TYR A 209 -5.52 0.79 16.40
CA TYR A 209 -5.74 0.83 14.95
C TYR A 209 -7.06 0.15 14.57
N PHE A 210 -7.53 0.48 13.36
CA PHE A 210 -8.57 -0.26 12.66
C PHE A 210 -8.11 -0.56 11.25
N HIS A 211 -8.78 -1.51 10.62
CA HIS A 211 -8.61 -1.79 9.19
C HIS A 211 -9.97 -1.93 8.51
N ALA A 212 -9.99 -1.57 7.25
CA ALA A 212 -11.17 -1.67 6.42
C ALA A 212 -10.82 -2.15 5.01
N LEU A 213 -11.65 -3.01 4.45
CA LEU A 213 -11.55 -3.50 3.10
C LEU A 213 -12.89 -3.30 2.40
N TYR A 214 -12.86 -2.68 1.24
CA TYR A 214 -14.03 -2.42 0.41
C TYR A 214 -13.84 -2.98 -1.00
N LYS A 215 -14.94 -3.45 -1.57
CA LYS A 215 -15.08 -3.68 -3.01
C LYS A 215 -15.67 -2.42 -3.63
N ILE A 216 -15.03 -1.92 -4.68
CA ILE A 216 -15.43 -0.74 -5.45
C ILE A 216 -16.20 -1.18 -6.68
N THR A 217 -17.44 -0.77 -6.79
CA THR A 217 -18.32 -1.10 -7.92
C THR A 217 -18.45 0.03 -8.92
#